data_930c2ae1b85c4e8be5d30dd6f16b0d50
#
_entry.id   930c2ae1b85c4e8be5d30dd6f16b0d50
#
_cell.length_a   1.000
_cell.length_b   1.000
_cell.length_c   1.000
_cell.angle_alpha   90.00
_cell.angle_beta   90.00
_cell.angle_gamma   90.00
#
_symmetry.space_group_name_H-M   'P 1'
#
loop_
_entity.id
_entity.type
_entity.pdbx_description
1 polymer ?
#
loop_
_entity_poly.entity_id
_entity_poly.type
_entity_poly.pdbx_seq_one_letter_code
_entity_poly.pdbx_strand_id
1 'polypeptide(L)'
;MDRKILRLALVIAVSLFVGTVFTGCNDGEDASEPYLLKKEDIRVSQPEGGFAVVVDQLLKVRVESESDEGISYLWLLDGSEIARTKDLEYMFEEVGEYELILRASQGENHYDYLFAVTVTFDNIEPAPEGATAYITKVLDFVPAVGQFTNALPAYDEGDTQEVMNEKVLAAIGNNKKGMISLGGFGGYVVVGFDHTITNVTGKRDFRVLGNAFYSAANPDSDAPEGGSCEPGVIMVAYDKNQNGMPDEDEWYEIAGSRRDDYSGYS
;
A
#
# COMPACT_ATOMS: atom_id res chain seq x y z
N MET A 1 38.82 4.91 1.99
CA MET A 1 38.79 4.34 0.63
C MET A 1 38.16 5.35 -0.30
N ASP A 2 39.03 6.07 -1.03
CA ASP A 2 38.67 7.27 -1.80
C ASP A 2 37.86 6.93 -3.07
N ARG A 3 36.72 7.57 -3.24
CA ARG A 3 36.00 7.60 -4.52
C ARG A 3 36.41 8.84 -5.30
N LYS A 4 37.24 8.63 -6.32
CA LYS A 4 37.63 9.66 -7.27
C LYS A 4 36.44 10.02 -8.17
N ILE A 5 36.06 11.30 -8.13
CA ILE A 5 35.10 11.93 -9.03
C ILE A 5 35.82 12.24 -10.34
N LEU A 6 35.46 11.57 -11.42
CA LEU A 6 35.96 11.85 -12.77
C LEU A 6 35.10 12.96 -13.39
N ARG A 7 35.67 14.16 -13.52
CA ARG A 7 35.05 15.27 -14.27
C ARG A 7 35.43 15.13 -15.74
N LEU A 8 34.45 14.90 -16.60
CA LEU A 8 34.62 14.94 -18.05
C LEU A 8 34.39 16.38 -18.54
N ALA A 9 35.41 17.00 -19.09
CA ALA A 9 35.31 18.32 -19.71
C ALA A 9 34.86 18.16 -21.17
N LEU A 10 33.72 18.74 -21.51
CA LEU A 10 33.18 18.79 -22.86
C LEU A 10 33.80 20.01 -23.61
N VAL A 11 34.56 19.76 -24.66
CA VAL A 11 35.11 20.78 -25.55
C VAL A 11 34.08 21.03 -26.66
N ILE A 12 33.51 22.23 -26.70
CA ILE A 12 32.59 22.67 -27.76
C ILE A 12 33.44 23.26 -28.90
N ALA A 13 33.45 22.59 -30.05
CA ALA A 13 34.02 23.12 -31.30
C ALA A 13 32.92 23.91 -32.04
N VAL A 14 33.06 25.21 -32.11
CA VAL A 14 32.22 26.08 -32.92
C VAL A 14 32.72 26.08 -34.35
N SER A 15 31.97 25.47 -35.27
CA SER A 15 32.23 25.56 -36.71
C SER A 15 31.40 26.70 -37.29
N LEU A 16 32.10 27.77 -37.71
CA LEU A 16 31.48 28.86 -38.46
C LEU A 16 31.22 28.40 -39.90
N PHE A 17 29.97 28.26 -40.29
CA PHE A 17 29.57 28.07 -41.69
C PHE A 17 29.09 29.36 -42.29
N VAL A 18 29.85 29.93 -43.23
CA VAL A 18 29.43 31.08 -44.04
C VAL A 18 28.65 30.50 -45.22
N GLY A 19 27.33 30.66 -45.18
CA GLY A 19 26.43 30.27 -46.26
C GLY A 19 26.02 31.48 -47.08
N THR A 20 26.21 31.40 -48.37
CA THR A 20 25.87 32.39 -49.42
C THR A 20 24.38 32.53 -49.56
N VAL A 21 23.94 33.82 -49.57
CA VAL A 21 22.54 34.22 -49.81
C VAL A 21 22.18 34.03 -51.28
N PHE A 22 21.25 33.12 -51.56
CA PHE A 22 20.50 33.10 -52.82
C PHE A 22 19.16 33.80 -52.60
N THR A 23 18.98 34.97 -53.16
CA THR A 23 17.68 35.65 -53.30
C THR A 23 16.92 34.99 -54.43
N GLY A 24 15.98 34.10 -54.12
CA GLY A 24 14.96 33.64 -55.05
C GLY A 24 13.60 34.14 -54.53
N CYS A 25 12.98 35.07 -55.26
CA CYS A 25 11.57 35.40 -55.10
C CYS A 25 10.76 34.16 -55.48
N ASN A 26 9.97 33.64 -54.56
CA ASN A 26 8.85 32.77 -54.88
C ASN A 26 7.62 33.22 -54.08
N ASP A 27 6.51 33.41 -54.79
CA ASP A 27 5.24 33.87 -54.25
C ASP A 27 4.64 32.88 -53.25
N GLY A 28 4.26 33.40 -52.11
CA GLY A 28 3.10 33.08 -51.29
C GLY A 28 2.71 31.62 -51.11
N GLU A 29 3.29 30.96 -50.15
CA GLU A 29 2.57 30.15 -49.17
C GLU A 29 3.10 30.54 -47.81
N ASP A 30 2.19 31.05 -46.98
CA ASP A 30 2.47 31.27 -45.55
C ASP A 30 2.80 29.91 -44.93
N ALA A 31 4.04 29.44 -45.06
CA ALA A 31 4.53 28.34 -44.28
C ALA A 31 4.56 28.82 -42.84
N SER A 32 3.50 28.55 -42.10
CA SER A 32 3.49 28.70 -40.65
C SER A 32 4.77 28.07 -40.10
N GLU A 33 5.52 28.78 -39.30
CA GLU A 33 6.69 28.24 -38.64
C GLU A 33 6.30 26.92 -37.95
N PRO A 34 7.14 25.87 -38.06
CA PRO A 34 6.80 24.60 -37.43
C PRO A 34 6.61 24.81 -35.94
N TYR A 35 5.50 24.29 -35.41
CA TYR A 35 5.20 24.36 -34.00
C TYR A 35 6.36 23.75 -33.18
N LEU A 36 6.86 24.48 -32.20
CA LEU A 36 7.89 24.04 -31.28
C LEU A 36 7.31 23.91 -29.87
N LEU A 37 7.38 22.70 -29.30
CA LEU A 37 6.87 22.38 -27.98
C LEU A 37 7.51 23.26 -26.90
N LYS A 38 6.68 23.87 -26.05
CA LYS A 38 7.06 24.58 -24.83
C LYS A 38 6.42 23.91 -23.62
N LYS A 39 6.98 24.18 -22.45
CA LYS A 39 6.48 23.57 -21.21
C LYS A 39 5.03 23.96 -20.89
N GLU A 40 4.66 25.20 -21.17
CA GLU A 40 3.32 25.75 -20.93
C GLU A 40 2.23 25.21 -21.88
N ASP A 41 2.64 24.59 -22.99
CA ASP A 41 1.72 24.06 -24.01
C ASP A 41 1.00 22.78 -23.55
N ILE A 42 1.57 22.09 -22.57
CA ILE A 42 1.00 20.89 -21.99
C ILE A 42 0.41 21.23 -20.61
N ARG A 43 -0.84 20.87 -20.43
CA ARG A 43 -1.57 21.07 -19.17
C ARG A 43 -2.18 19.76 -18.72
N VAL A 44 -2.03 19.47 -17.44
CA VAL A 44 -2.68 18.35 -16.77
C VAL A 44 -3.47 18.90 -15.61
N SER A 45 -4.77 18.63 -15.58
CA SER A 45 -5.60 18.99 -14.43
C SER A 45 -5.25 18.09 -13.26
N GLN A 46 -4.64 18.64 -12.24
CA GLN A 46 -4.24 17.94 -11.03
C GLN A 46 -4.98 18.55 -9.83
N PRO A 47 -5.54 17.74 -8.92
CA PRO A 47 -6.06 18.22 -7.63
C PRO A 47 -4.94 18.81 -6.77
N GLU A 48 -5.29 19.75 -5.88
CA GLU A 48 -4.36 20.25 -4.88
C GLU A 48 -3.90 19.10 -4.00
N GLY A 49 -2.57 18.91 -3.88
CA GLY A 49 -1.98 17.78 -3.13
C GLY A 49 -1.70 16.51 -3.95
N GLY A 50 -2.01 16.47 -5.25
CA GLY A 50 -1.77 15.32 -6.11
C GLY A 50 -3.04 14.51 -6.41
N PHE A 51 -2.85 13.33 -7.00
CA PHE A 51 -3.94 12.41 -7.27
C PHE A 51 -4.18 11.49 -6.06
N ALA A 52 -5.42 11.42 -5.58
CA ALA A 52 -5.86 10.42 -4.62
C ALA A 52 -6.62 9.32 -5.36
N VAL A 53 -6.18 8.08 -5.22
CA VAL A 53 -6.70 6.93 -5.95
C VAL A 53 -7.00 5.81 -4.96
N VAL A 54 -7.99 5.02 -5.27
CA VAL A 54 -8.31 3.81 -4.52
C VAL A 54 -7.75 2.61 -5.26
N VAL A 55 -7.20 1.64 -4.53
CA VAL A 55 -6.75 0.35 -5.08
C VAL A 55 -7.87 -0.27 -5.94
N ASP A 56 -7.49 -0.88 -7.05
CA ASP A 56 -8.40 -1.48 -8.03
C ASP A 56 -9.37 -0.50 -8.73
N GLN A 57 -9.20 0.82 -8.51
CA GLN A 57 -9.90 1.84 -9.27
C GLN A 57 -9.01 2.46 -10.34
N LEU A 58 -9.64 2.82 -11.46
CA LEU A 58 -8.94 3.36 -12.62
C LEU A 58 -8.64 4.85 -12.45
N LEU A 59 -7.35 5.20 -12.31
CA LEU A 59 -6.90 6.57 -12.45
C LEU A 59 -7.01 6.99 -13.92
N LYS A 60 -7.69 8.10 -14.18
CA LYS A 60 -7.77 8.71 -15.50
C LYS A 60 -7.17 10.11 -15.46
N VAL A 61 -6.09 10.30 -16.21
CA VAL A 61 -5.44 11.59 -16.36
C VAL A 61 -5.62 12.06 -17.78
N ARG A 62 -6.17 13.28 -17.95
CA ARG A 62 -6.34 13.93 -19.25
C ARG A 62 -5.24 14.96 -19.45
N VAL A 63 -4.68 14.98 -20.65
CA VAL A 63 -3.65 15.93 -21.06
C VAL A 63 -4.20 16.85 -22.11
N GLU A 64 -4.19 18.14 -21.81
CA GLU A 64 -4.48 19.19 -22.78
C GLU A 64 -3.18 19.68 -23.41
N SER A 65 -3.15 19.85 -24.72
CA SER A 65 -2.03 20.38 -25.46
C SER A 65 -2.52 21.39 -26.49
N GLU A 66 -1.73 22.42 -26.78
CA GLU A 66 -2.06 23.39 -27.83
C GLU A 66 -1.93 22.78 -29.24
N SER A 67 -1.01 21.82 -29.39
CA SER A 67 -0.85 21.02 -30.61
C SER A 67 -0.34 19.62 -30.19
N ASP A 68 -0.69 18.59 -30.96
CA ASP A 68 -0.12 17.24 -30.82
C ASP A 68 0.84 16.90 -31.95
N GLU A 69 1.11 17.84 -32.84
CA GLU A 69 1.95 17.60 -34.02
C GLU A 69 3.41 17.30 -33.64
N GLY A 70 3.86 16.09 -33.96
CA GLY A 70 5.21 15.63 -33.68
C GLY A 70 5.53 15.42 -32.20
N ILE A 71 4.53 15.46 -31.30
CA ILE A 71 4.71 15.24 -29.87
C ILE A 71 4.52 13.75 -29.56
N SER A 72 5.44 13.20 -28.78
CA SER A 72 5.32 11.87 -28.18
C SER A 72 5.19 11.99 -26.68
N TYR A 73 4.38 11.12 -26.11
CA TYR A 73 4.07 11.06 -24.68
C TYR A 73 4.60 9.79 -24.07
N LEU A 74 5.14 9.87 -22.86
CA LEU A 74 5.64 8.73 -22.09
C LEU A 74 5.25 8.94 -20.62
N TRP A 75 4.55 7.97 -20.06
CA TRP A 75 4.21 7.93 -18.65
C TRP A 75 5.15 7.00 -17.91
N LEU A 76 5.70 7.49 -16.79
CA LEU A 76 6.57 6.74 -15.90
C LEU A 76 5.94 6.72 -14.51
N LEU A 77 5.98 5.57 -13.85
CA LEU A 77 5.61 5.38 -12.46
C LEU A 77 6.85 4.90 -11.69
N ASP A 78 7.30 5.69 -10.72
CA ASP A 78 8.55 5.44 -9.97
C ASP A 78 9.74 5.13 -10.90
N GLY A 79 9.80 5.88 -12.01
CA GLY A 79 10.84 5.74 -13.03
C GLY A 79 10.65 4.59 -14.03
N SER A 80 9.63 3.74 -13.86
CA SER A 80 9.30 2.64 -14.79
C SER A 80 8.25 3.07 -15.80
N GLU A 81 8.43 2.72 -17.07
CA GLU A 81 7.48 3.02 -18.14
C GLU A 81 6.16 2.25 -17.94
N ILE A 82 5.03 2.97 -17.99
CA ILE A 82 3.68 2.38 -17.87
C ILE A 82 2.79 2.63 -19.09
N ALA A 83 2.99 3.73 -19.84
CA ALA A 83 2.20 4.02 -21.03
C ALA A 83 2.92 4.99 -21.98
N ARG A 84 2.53 4.95 -23.28
CA ARG A 84 2.98 5.88 -24.34
C ARG A 84 1.82 6.62 -25.00
N THR A 85 0.71 6.75 -24.30
CA THR A 85 -0.48 7.46 -24.74
C THR A 85 -0.47 8.91 -24.26
N LYS A 86 -1.20 9.81 -24.94
CA LYS A 86 -1.38 11.19 -24.47
C LYS A 86 -2.06 11.20 -23.11
N ASP A 87 -3.24 10.59 -23.02
CA ASP A 87 -3.97 10.41 -21.77
C ASP A 87 -3.53 9.14 -21.07
N LEU A 88 -3.59 9.11 -19.75
CA LEU A 88 -3.30 7.93 -18.94
C LEU A 88 -4.61 7.32 -18.39
N GLU A 89 -4.71 6.01 -18.51
CA GLU A 89 -5.62 5.18 -17.73
C GLU A 89 -4.77 4.09 -17.05
N TYR A 90 -4.73 4.10 -15.71
CA TYR A 90 -3.89 3.20 -14.96
C TYR A 90 -4.59 2.74 -13.67
N MET A 91 -4.43 1.48 -13.32
CA MET A 91 -5.00 0.87 -12.13
C MET A 91 -3.88 0.42 -11.20
N PHE A 92 -3.94 0.85 -9.94
CA PHE A 92 -2.97 0.49 -8.92
C PHE A 92 -3.46 -0.75 -8.17
N GLU A 93 -2.58 -1.73 -8.03
CA GLU A 93 -2.86 -2.99 -7.31
C GLU A 93 -2.45 -2.93 -5.83
N GLU A 94 -1.61 -1.96 -5.46
CA GLU A 94 -1.09 -1.84 -4.09
C GLU A 94 -1.27 -0.41 -3.55
N VAL A 95 -1.50 -0.30 -2.26
CA VAL A 95 -1.52 0.99 -1.55
C VAL A 95 -0.10 1.56 -1.47
N GLY A 96 0.01 2.88 -1.52
CA GLY A 96 1.33 3.52 -1.42
C GLY A 96 1.35 4.96 -1.90
N GLU A 97 2.52 5.55 -1.81
CA GLU A 97 2.85 6.85 -2.39
C GLU A 97 3.71 6.61 -3.62
N TYR A 98 3.31 7.15 -4.76
CA TYR A 98 3.97 6.95 -6.03
C TYR A 98 4.31 8.29 -6.69
N GLU A 99 5.42 8.32 -7.43
CA GLU A 99 5.76 9.42 -8.31
C GLU A 99 5.32 9.09 -9.74
N LEU A 100 4.39 9.87 -10.28
CA LEU A 100 3.94 9.74 -11.66
C LEU A 100 4.54 10.87 -12.49
N ILE A 101 5.19 10.53 -13.61
CA ILE A 101 5.81 11.50 -14.50
C ILE A 101 5.20 11.37 -15.89
N LEU A 102 4.74 12.50 -16.43
CA LEU A 102 4.47 12.62 -17.86
C LEU A 102 5.68 13.28 -18.53
N ARG A 103 6.28 12.63 -19.48
CA ARG A 103 7.28 13.21 -20.39
C ARG A 103 6.65 13.46 -21.74
N ALA A 104 6.59 14.72 -22.15
CA ALA A 104 6.22 15.13 -23.50
C ALA A 104 7.48 15.50 -24.29
N SER A 105 7.67 14.93 -25.49
CA SER A 105 8.89 15.11 -26.29
C SER A 105 8.56 15.47 -27.74
N GLN A 106 9.34 16.38 -28.31
CA GLN A 106 9.31 16.71 -29.74
C GLN A 106 10.75 16.85 -30.24
N GLY A 107 11.20 15.89 -31.08
CA GLY A 107 12.60 15.79 -31.50
C GLY A 107 13.54 15.58 -30.31
N GLU A 108 14.50 16.47 -30.10
CA GLU A 108 15.43 16.44 -28.98
C GLU A 108 14.92 17.17 -27.72
N ASN A 109 13.85 17.94 -27.85
CA ASN A 109 13.26 18.66 -26.72
C ASN A 109 12.30 17.75 -25.94
N HIS A 110 12.34 17.84 -24.60
CA HIS A 110 11.35 17.19 -23.74
C HIS A 110 11.11 18.00 -22.47
N TYR A 111 9.93 17.81 -21.91
CA TYR A 111 9.52 18.39 -20.62
C TYR A 111 8.89 17.31 -19.75
N ASP A 112 9.29 17.28 -18.47
CA ASP A 112 8.76 16.38 -17.47
C ASP A 112 7.79 17.12 -16.55
N TYR A 113 6.62 16.51 -16.31
CA TYR A 113 5.56 16.97 -15.42
C TYR A 113 5.41 15.91 -14.33
N LEU A 114 5.66 16.31 -13.08
CA LEU A 114 5.69 15.42 -11.92
C LEU A 114 4.40 15.55 -11.13
N PHE A 115 3.85 14.41 -10.74
CA PHE A 115 2.63 14.29 -9.95
C PHE A 115 2.85 13.32 -8.81
N ALA A 116 2.38 13.69 -7.61
CA ALA A 116 2.25 12.76 -6.52
C ALA A 116 0.94 11.96 -6.68
N VAL A 117 0.99 10.67 -6.42
CA VAL A 117 -0.19 9.80 -6.39
C VAL A 117 -0.22 9.07 -5.06
N THR A 118 -1.27 9.28 -4.29
CA THR A 118 -1.54 8.55 -3.05
C THR A 118 -2.60 7.50 -3.33
N VAL A 119 -2.24 6.24 -3.16
CA VAL A 119 -3.14 5.10 -3.35
C VAL A 119 -3.56 4.56 -2.00
N THR A 120 -4.86 4.48 -1.76
CA THR A 120 -5.45 4.01 -0.51
C THR A 120 -6.44 2.87 -0.78
N PHE A 121 -6.83 2.13 0.25
CA PHE A 121 -8.00 1.27 0.14
C PHE A 121 -9.28 2.10 0.07
N ASP A 122 -10.31 1.55 -0.60
CA ASP A 122 -11.65 2.14 -0.59
C ASP A 122 -12.21 2.15 0.84
N ASN A 123 -12.91 3.26 1.18
CA ASN A 123 -13.60 3.42 2.45
C ASN A 123 -12.75 3.50 3.72
N ILE A 124 -11.77 4.40 3.74
CA ILE A 124 -11.36 4.95 5.04
C ILE A 124 -12.45 5.96 5.48
N GLU A 125 -13.62 5.44 5.81
CA GLU A 125 -14.57 6.25 6.55
C GLU A 125 -13.98 6.55 7.93
N PRO A 126 -14.04 7.80 8.39
CA PRO A 126 -13.63 8.10 9.75
C PRO A 126 -14.44 7.24 10.71
N ALA A 127 -13.79 6.74 11.77
CA ALA A 127 -14.50 5.96 12.78
C ALA A 127 -15.77 6.71 13.25
N PRO A 128 -16.92 6.05 13.30
CA PRO A 128 -18.18 6.69 13.70
C PRO A 128 -18.06 7.25 15.10
N GLU A 129 -18.87 8.28 15.41
CA GLU A 129 -18.92 8.85 16.76
C GLU A 129 -19.29 7.77 17.79
N GLY A 130 -18.46 7.61 18.80
CA GLY A 130 -18.63 6.58 19.82
C GLY A 130 -18.00 5.23 19.49
N ALA A 131 -17.32 5.10 18.36
CA ALA A 131 -16.54 3.90 18.03
C ALA A 131 -15.51 3.60 19.11
N THR A 132 -15.26 2.29 19.33
CA THR A 132 -14.31 1.83 20.34
C THR A 132 -13.06 1.24 19.70
N ALA A 133 -11.90 1.49 20.30
CA ALA A 133 -10.62 0.91 19.90
C ALA A 133 -10.49 -0.61 20.23
N TYR A 134 -11.56 -1.24 20.68
CA TYR A 134 -11.51 -2.63 21.18
C TYR A 134 -12.38 -3.56 20.32
N ILE A 135 -12.12 -4.87 20.45
CA ILE A 135 -12.94 -5.92 19.83
C ILE A 135 -14.41 -5.75 20.26
N THR A 136 -15.30 -5.66 19.29
CA THR A 136 -16.77 -5.54 19.49
C THR A 136 -17.52 -6.77 19.03
N LYS A 137 -16.88 -7.64 18.24
CA LYS A 137 -17.51 -8.85 17.68
C LYS A 137 -16.55 -10.03 17.78
N VAL A 138 -17.09 -11.22 17.95
CA VAL A 138 -16.45 -12.49 17.67
C VAL A 138 -17.31 -13.16 16.60
N LEU A 139 -16.72 -13.31 15.41
CA LEU A 139 -17.40 -13.86 14.25
C LEU A 139 -17.34 -15.39 14.26
N ASP A 140 -16.19 -15.92 14.69
CA ASP A 140 -15.99 -17.36 14.79
C ASP A 140 -14.96 -17.69 15.88
N PHE A 141 -15.15 -18.82 16.57
CA PHE A 141 -14.23 -19.34 17.57
C PHE A 141 -14.15 -20.87 17.44
N VAL A 142 -13.04 -21.36 16.93
CA VAL A 142 -12.83 -22.79 16.69
C VAL A 142 -11.52 -23.21 17.37
N PRO A 143 -11.55 -23.60 18.64
CA PRO A 143 -10.38 -24.09 19.33
C PRO A 143 -10.02 -25.49 18.82
N ALA A 144 -8.73 -25.73 18.55
CA ALA A 144 -8.22 -27.07 18.29
C ALA A 144 -7.99 -27.80 19.62
N VAL A 145 -7.72 -29.12 19.53
CA VAL A 145 -7.38 -29.93 20.72
C VAL A 145 -6.10 -29.37 21.36
N GLY A 146 -6.18 -29.03 22.63
CA GLY A 146 -5.06 -28.46 23.37
C GLY A 146 -5.39 -28.16 24.83
N GLN A 147 -4.47 -27.49 25.52
CA GLN A 147 -4.67 -27.11 26.91
C GLN A 147 -5.74 -26.05 27.06
N PHE A 148 -6.58 -26.17 28.07
CA PHE A 148 -7.58 -25.19 28.47
C PHE A 148 -8.66 -24.87 27.43
N THR A 149 -8.79 -25.63 26.35
CA THR A 149 -9.76 -25.37 25.26
C THR A 149 -11.22 -25.53 25.69
N ASN A 150 -11.47 -26.21 26.81
CA ASN A 150 -12.80 -26.36 27.42
C ASN A 150 -12.97 -25.54 28.71
N ALA A 151 -12.00 -24.69 29.04
CA ALA A 151 -12.00 -23.87 30.24
C ALA A 151 -11.80 -22.38 29.98
N LEU A 152 -11.26 -22.02 28.82
CA LEU A 152 -10.96 -20.65 28.41
C LEU A 152 -11.50 -20.33 27.01
N PRO A 153 -12.80 -19.93 26.91
CA PRO A 153 -13.81 -19.90 27.96
C PRO A 153 -14.34 -21.28 28.32
N ALA A 154 -15.01 -21.38 29.48
CA ALA A 154 -15.63 -22.63 29.89
C ALA A 154 -16.73 -23.06 28.93
N TYR A 155 -16.65 -24.32 28.47
CA TYR A 155 -17.70 -24.96 27.69
C TYR A 155 -18.69 -25.65 28.62
N ASP A 156 -19.97 -25.38 28.44
CA ASP A 156 -21.06 -26.08 29.10
C ASP A 156 -21.78 -26.99 28.10
N GLU A 157 -22.25 -28.14 28.54
CA GLU A 157 -22.96 -29.08 27.67
C GLU A 157 -24.19 -28.40 27.02
N GLY A 158 -24.22 -28.38 25.69
CA GLY A 158 -25.28 -27.73 24.92
C GLY A 158 -24.94 -26.32 24.41
N ASP A 159 -23.77 -25.80 24.72
CA ASP A 159 -23.31 -24.53 24.12
C ASP A 159 -23.26 -24.64 22.58
N THR A 160 -23.89 -23.68 21.93
CA THR A 160 -23.79 -23.51 20.47
C THR A 160 -22.57 -22.66 20.11
N GLN A 161 -22.26 -22.59 18.81
CA GLN A 161 -21.19 -21.70 18.32
C GLN A 161 -21.43 -20.25 18.73
N GLU A 162 -22.67 -19.77 18.63
CA GLU A 162 -23.05 -18.41 19.01
C GLU A 162 -22.79 -18.15 20.50
N VAL A 163 -23.18 -19.09 21.37
CA VAL A 163 -22.94 -19.00 22.81
C VAL A 163 -21.43 -18.97 23.11
N MET A 164 -20.64 -19.79 22.41
CA MET A 164 -19.19 -19.78 22.58
C MET A 164 -18.58 -18.47 22.10
N ASN A 165 -19.02 -17.92 20.97
CA ASN A 165 -18.59 -16.60 20.48
C ASN A 165 -18.92 -15.49 21.49
N GLU A 166 -20.11 -15.52 22.10
CA GLU A 166 -20.48 -14.57 23.17
C GLU A 166 -19.61 -14.70 24.42
N LYS A 167 -19.29 -15.93 24.84
CA LYS A 167 -18.37 -16.20 25.96
C LYS A 167 -16.95 -15.68 25.68
N VAL A 168 -16.47 -15.86 24.45
CA VAL A 168 -15.19 -15.30 24.00
C VAL A 168 -15.23 -13.77 24.02
N LEU A 169 -16.26 -13.15 23.45
CA LEU A 169 -16.42 -11.69 23.46
C LEU A 169 -16.48 -11.14 24.89
N ALA A 170 -17.16 -11.84 25.79
CA ALA A 170 -17.21 -11.46 27.21
C ALA A 170 -15.83 -11.52 27.88
N ALA A 171 -14.94 -12.40 27.41
CA ALA A 171 -13.59 -12.55 27.95
C ALA A 171 -12.60 -11.50 27.41
N ILE A 172 -12.60 -11.24 26.08
CA ILE A 172 -11.56 -10.45 25.40
C ILE A 172 -12.05 -9.14 24.76
N GLY A 173 -13.37 -8.95 24.61
CA GLY A 173 -13.96 -7.76 24.00
C GLY A 173 -13.99 -6.55 24.91
N ASN A 174 -14.25 -5.36 24.36
CA ASN A 174 -14.52 -4.12 25.10
C ASN A 174 -13.49 -3.81 26.21
N ASN A 175 -12.19 -3.85 25.87
CA ASN A 175 -11.09 -3.63 26.82
C ASN A 175 -11.00 -4.65 27.97
N LYS A 176 -11.61 -5.79 27.86
CA LYS A 176 -11.39 -6.89 28.81
C LYS A 176 -9.97 -7.43 28.66
N LYS A 177 -9.44 -7.94 29.76
CA LYS A 177 -8.10 -8.54 29.82
C LYS A 177 -8.18 -10.02 30.11
N GLY A 178 -9.27 -10.64 29.70
CA GLY A 178 -9.42 -12.09 29.79
C GLY A 178 -8.51 -12.82 28.82
N MET A 179 -8.49 -14.12 28.97
CA MET A 179 -7.70 -15.03 28.13
C MET A 179 -8.64 -16.06 27.52
N ILE A 180 -8.34 -16.47 26.30
CA ILE A 180 -8.97 -17.58 25.61
C ILE A 180 -7.90 -18.57 25.17
N SER A 181 -8.24 -19.84 25.03
CA SER A 181 -7.34 -20.84 24.51
C SER A 181 -7.76 -21.24 23.10
N LEU A 182 -6.85 -21.10 22.14
CA LEU A 182 -7.05 -21.58 20.78
C LEU A 182 -6.66 -23.05 20.64
N GLY A 183 -6.00 -23.61 21.67
CA GLY A 183 -5.51 -24.98 21.61
C GLY A 183 -4.25 -25.13 20.76
N GLY A 184 -4.14 -26.28 20.09
CA GLY A 184 -3.00 -26.57 19.23
C GLY A 184 -3.16 -26.06 17.80
N PHE A 185 -2.46 -26.73 16.90
CA PHE A 185 -2.45 -26.37 15.48
C PHE A 185 -3.84 -26.41 14.86
N GLY A 186 -4.21 -25.36 14.15
CA GLY A 186 -5.49 -25.20 13.46
C GLY A 186 -6.59 -24.54 14.29
N GLY A 187 -6.36 -24.24 15.58
CA GLY A 187 -7.31 -23.45 16.36
C GLY A 187 -7.22 -21.96 16.03
N TYR A 188 -8.38 -21.29 15.94
CA TYR A 188 -8.44 -19.87 15.59
C TYR A 188 -9.61 -19.14 16.24
N VAL A 189 -9.54 -17.83 16.24
CA VAL A 189 -10.63 -16.93 16.55
C VAL A 189 -10.68 -15.82 15.49
N VAL A 190 -11.88 -15.50 15.01
CA VAL A 190 -12.14 -14.39 14.13
C VAL A 190 -12.84 -13.29 14.93
N VAL A 191 -12.22 -12.13 15.00
CA VAL A 191 -12.73 -10.98 15.75
C VAL A 191 -13.01 -9.81 14.81
N GLY A 192 -13.95 -8.93 15.20
CA GLY A 192 -14.29 -7.74 14.45
C GLY A 192 -14.35 -6.50 15.34
N PHE A 193 -14.31 -5.36 14.67
CA PHE A 193 -14.42 -4.04 15.24
C PHE A 193 -15.72 -3.38 14.76
N ASP A 194 -16.08 -2.25 15.35
CA ASP A 194 -17.25 -1.47 14.94
C ASP A 194 -16.95 -0.47 13.81
N HIS A 195 -15.70 -0.43 13.38
CA HIS A 195 -15.22 0.39 12.26
C HIS A 195 -13.99 -0.25 11.60
N THR A 196 -13.62 0.24 10.42
CA THR A 196 -12.41 -0.17 9.71
C THR A 196 -11.16 0.33 10.44
N ILE A 197 -10.19 -0.56 10.66
CA ILE A 197 -8.88 -0.18 11.18
C ILE A 197 -8.06 0.38 10.02
N THR A 198 -7.70 1.66 10.11
CA THR A 198 -6.89 2.32 9.09
C THR A 198 -5.43 1.91 9.22
N ASN A 199 -4.83 1.46 8.12
CA ASN A 199 -3.39 1.25 8.03
C ASN A 199 -2.68 2.60 7.89
N VAL A 200 -1.88 2.97 8.87
CA VAL A 200 -1.13 4.24 8.89
C VAL A 200 0.36 3.96 8.83
N THR A 201 0.99 4.36 7.74
CA THR A 201 2.43 4.17 7.52
C THR A 201 3.28 4.62 8.72
N GLY A 202 4.13 3.71 9.20
CA GLY A 202 5.03 3.97 10.33
C GLY A 202 4.37 3.98 11.70
N LYS A 203 3.09 3.66 11.82
CA LYS A 203 2.38 3.48 13.09
C LYS A 203 1.94 2.03 13.28
N ARG A 204 1.53 1.71 14.49
CA ARG A 204 0.94 0.41 14.81
C ARG A 204 -0.57 0.56 14.78
N ASP A 205 -1.23 -0.23 13.92
CA ASP A 205 -2.67 -0.12 13.70
C ASP A 205 -3.47 -0.85 14.76
N PHE A 206 -2.96 -2.00 15.24
CA PHE A 206 -3.56 -2.75 16.33
C PHE A 206 -2.53 -3.48 17.18
N ARG A 207 -2.97 -4.08 18.25
CA ARG A 207 -2.15 -4.83 19.19
C ARG A 207 -2.85 -6.11 19.62
N VAL A 208 -2.14 -7.23 19.49
CA VAL A 208 -2.53 -8.52 20.05
C VAL A 208 -1.68 -8.80 21.29
N LEU A 209 -2.31 -9.18 22.39
CA LEU A 209 -1.64 -9.59 23.60
C LEU A 209 -1.63 -11.12 23.65
N GLY A 210 -0.44 -11.69 23.55
CA GLY A 210 -0.23 -13.13 23.80
C GLY A 210 -0.02 -13.42 25.30
N ASN A 211 0.18 -14.69 25.61
CA ASN A 211 0.45 -15.17 26.97
C ASN A 211 1.96 -15.40 27.24
N ALA A 212 2.84 -14.85 26.41
CA ALA A 212 4.27 -14.95 26.61
C ALA A 212 4.70 -14.35 27.96
N PHE A 213 5.52 -15.06 28.70
CA PHE A 213 6.06 -14.59 29.97
C PHE A 213 7.47 -15.13 30.20
N TYR A 214 8.25 -14.38 30.98
CA TYR A 214 9.52 -14.87 31.50
C TYR A 214 9.32 -15.67 32.79
N SER A 215 10.13 -16.71 32.97
CA SER A 215 10.14 -17.44 34.20
C SER A 215 10.55 -16.57 35.38
N ALA A 216 9.84 -16.69 36.49
CA ALA A 216 10.23 -16.03 37.75
C ALA A 216 11.62 -16.48 38.27
N ALA A 217 12.17 -17.57 37.73
CA ALA A 217 13.52 -18.09 38.05
C ALA A 217 14.62 -17.43 37.20
N ASN A 218 14.32 -16.48 36.28
CA ASN A 218 15.34 -15.75 35.57
C ASN A 218 16.07 -14.82 36.55
N PRO A 219 17.34 -15.10 36.89
CA PRO A 219 17.99 -14.44 38.00
C PRO A 219 18.48 -13.03 37.67
N ASP A 220 18.86 -12.77 36.41
CA ASP A 220 19.36 -11.48 35.91
C ASP A 220 19.32 -11.43 34.38
N SER A 221 19.72 -10.30 33.81
CA SER A 221 19.73 -10.05 32.36
C SER A 221 20.74 -10.90 31.58
N ASP A 222 21.74 -11.46 32.25
CA ASP A 222 22.84 -12.22 31.63
C ASP A 222 22.61 -13.73 31.73
N ALA A 223 21.60 -14.16 32.49
CA ALA A 223 21.24 -15.56 32.61
C ALA A 223 20.46 -16.03 31.36
N PRO A 224 20.54 -17.33 31.01
CA PRO A 224 19.64 -17.90 30.01
C PRO A 224 18.19 -17.61 30.40
N GLU A 225 17.45 -16.91 29.53
CA GLU A 225 16.06 -16.60 29.78
C GLU A 225 15.20 -17.86 29.65
N GLY A 226 14.48 -18.18 30.72
CA GLY A 226 13.43 -19.19 30.69
C GLY A 226 12.07 -18.52 30.64
N GLY A 227 11.11 -19.21 30.10
CA GLY A 227 9.74 -18.68 29.99
C GLY A 227 8.85 -19.56 29.14
N SER A 228 7.72 -19.05 28.75
CA SER A 228 6.81 -19.68 27.81
C SER A 228 6.36 -18.67 26.78
N CYS A 229 6.23 -19.13 25.54
CA CYS A 229 5.54 -18.37 24.49
C CYS A 229 4.76 -19.37 23.61
N GLU A 230 3.58 -18.98 23.21
CA GLU A 230 2.72 -19.72 22.31
C GLU A 230 2.53 -18.88 21.05
N PRO A 231 3.40 -19.08 20.03
CA PRO A 231 3.35 -18.29 18.81
C PRO A 231 2.09 -18.64 18.01
N GLY A 232 1.54 -17.66 17.33
CA GLY A 232 0.41 -17.80 16.42
C GLY A 232 0.59 -16.97 15.17
N VAL A 233 -0.17 -17.30 14.15
CA VAL A 233 -0.28 -16.49 12.92
C VAL A 233 -1.37 -15.45 13.14
N ILE A 234 -1.13 -14.22 12.69
CA ILE A 234 -2.12 -13.16 12.68
C ILE A 234 -2.47 -12.89 11.22
N MET A 235 -3.76 -12.91 10.93
CA MET A 235 -4.30 -12.55 9.63
C MET A 235 -5.25 -11.37 9.79
N VAL A 236 -5.34 -10.55 8.77
CA VAL A 236 -6.32 -9.47 8.67
C VAL A 236 -7.18 -9.72 7.44
N ALA A 237 -8.44 -9.36 7.50
CA ALA A 237 -9.33 -9.39 6.35
C ALA A 237 -9.85 -7.99 6.03
N TYR A 238 -9.96 -7.71 4.74
CA TYR A 238 -10.62 -6.53 4.23
C TYR A 238 -11.92 -6.95 3.56
N ASP A 239 -13.05 -6.60 4.15
CA ASP A 239 -14.39 -6.92 3.65
C ASP A 239 -14.69 -6.10 2.37
N LYS A 240 -14.26 -6.63 1.21
CA LYS A 240 -14.36 -5.95 -0.10
C LYS A 240 -15.80 -5.84 -0.57
N ASN A 241 -16.61 -6.85 -0.28
CA ASN A 241 -17.99 -6.92 -0.73
C ASN A 241 -18.99 -6.37 0.28
N GLN A 242 -18.51 -5.92 1.45
CA GLN A 242 -19.28 -5.29 2.52
C GLN A 242 -20.42 -6.20 3.06
N ASN A 243 -20.18 -7.51 3.09
CA ASN A 243 -21.13 -8.48 3.62
C ASN A 243 -21.06 -8.63 5.16
N GLY A 244 -20.05 -8.03 5.79
CA GLY A 244 -19.83 -8.05 7.24
C GLY A 244 -19.13 -9.31 7.76
N MET A 245 -18.69 -10.18 6.85
CA MET A 245 -17.94 -11.42 7.13
C MET A 245 -16.70 -11.49 6.27
N PRO A 246 -15.58 -12.00 6.76
CA PRO A 246 -14.38 -12.19 5.93
C PRO A 246 -14.54 -13.41 5.03
N ASP A 247 -14.47 -13.21 3.72
CA ASP A 247 -14.47 -14.29 2.73
C ASP A 247 -13.06 -14.90 2.55
N GLU A 248 -12.99 -16.07 1.91
CA GLU A 248 -11.74 -16.83 1.80
C GLU A 248 -10.63 -16.06 1.08
N ASP A 249 -10.95 -15.23 0.10
CA ASP A 249 -10.03 -14.44 -0.73
C ASP A 249 -9.72 -13.04 -0.16
N GLU A 250 -10.26 -12.71 1.02
CA GLU A 250 -10.07 -11.41 1.67
C GLU A 250 -9.00 -11.42 2.76
N TRP A 251 -8.41 -12.59 3.05
CA TRP A 251 -7.43 -12.76 4.12
C TRP A 251 -6.01 -12.47 3.70
N TYR A 252 -5.31 -11.69 4.50
CA TYR A 252 -3.89 -11.36 4.37
C TYR A 252 -3.14 -11.73 5.63
N GLU A 253 -2.09 -12.54 5.48
CA GLU A 253 -1.22 -12.91 6.59
C GLU A 253 -0.25 -11.77 6.91
N ILE A 254 -0.19 -11.36 8.17
CA ILE A 254 0.81 -10.41 8.64
C ILE A 254 2.15 -11.14 8.79
N ALA A 255 3.17 -10.65 8.08
CA ALA A 255 4.50 -11.20 8.16
C ALA A 255 5.04 -11.09 9.59
N GLY A 256 5.29 -12.24 10.22
CA GLY A 256 5.94 -12.33 11.53
C GLY A 256 7.43 -12.00 11.45
N SER A 257 8.02 -11.60 12.57
CA SER A 257 9.44 -11.24 12.68
C SER A 257 10.41 -12.40 12.39
N ARG A 258 9.93 -13.63 12.26
CA ARG A 258 10.72 -14.85 12.01
C ARG A 258 10.36 -15.58 10.73
N ARG A 259 9.66 -14.94 9.81
CA ARG A 259 9.26 -15.57 8.55
C ARG A 259 10.45 -16.05 7.72
N ASP A 260 11.57 -15.33 7.77
CA ASP A 260 12.78 -15.63 7.00
C ASP A 260 13.57 -16.80 7.60
N ASP A 261 13.34 -17.16 8.87
CA ASP A 261 14.04 -18.26 9.56
C ASP A 261 13.43 -19.64 9.29
N TYR A 262 12.23 -19.71 8.70
CA TYR A 262 11.53 -20.98 8.45
C TYR A 262 11.86 -21.68 7.13
N SER A 263 12.71 -21.09 6.29
CA SER A 263 13.13 -21.71 5.01
C SER A 263 13.97 -23.00 5.16
N GLY A 264 14.21 -23.46 6.37
CA GLY A 264 15.02 -24.65 6.68
C GLY A 264 14.28 -25.91 7.15
N TYR A 265 12.96 -25.88 7.26
CA TYR A 265 12.16 -27.03 7.66
C TYR A 265 11.17 -27.42 6.55
N SER A 266 11.67 -28.12 5.54
CA SER A 266 10.87 -28.88 4.57
C SER A 266 11.00 -30.36 4.83
#